data_c1424c5ffb822b984b20c50409499090
#
_entry.id   c1424c5ffb822b984b20c50409499090
#
_cell.length_a   1.000
_cell.length_b   1.000
_cell.length_c   1.000
_cell.angle_alpha   90.00
_cell.angle_beta   90.00
_cell.angle_gamma   90.00
#
_symmetry.space_group_name_H-M   'P 1'
#
loop_
_entity.id
_entity.type
_entity.pdbx_description
1 polymer ?
#
loop_
_entity_poly.entity_id
_entity_poly.type
_entity_poly.pdbx_seq_one_letter_code
_entity_poly.pdbx_strand_id
1 'polypeptide(L)'
;SIEAERCTALHGVPTMFIAELGHPRFKEFDLSSLRTGIMAGSPCPIEVMRRVVEEMHCNEMIIAYGMTETSPIITLSETDDPMEKQVTTVGRIFPHVEVKIVDDTGRIVAPGETGELLARGYNVMQGYWDDPELTADSIDVAGWMHTGDLATMDVEGFCNIVGRVKDMVIRGGENIYPREIEEYLYRYIKINDVQVFGVPDVKFVEELCAWIILKPGETATEDDIRGFCQGQIAHYKIPRYIRFVDAFPMTITGKVQKFAMRDAMIEELGIDQVKTA
;
A
#
# COMPACT_ATOMS: atom_id res chain seq x y z
N SER A 1 6.67 -8.46 -25.41
CA SER A 1 7.05 -7.12 -25.92
C SER A 1 8.42 -6.68 -25.39
N ILE A 2 8.72 -6.86 -24.10
CA ILE A 2 10.02 -6.48 -23.50
C ILE A 2 11.17 -7.18 -24.25
N GLU A 3 11.10 -8.49 -24.42
CA GLU A 3 12.09 -9.26 -25.15
C GLU A 3 12.19 -8.84 -26.63
N ALA A 4 11.04 -8.77 -27.32
CA ALA A 4 10.98 -8.49 -28.76
C ALA A 4 11.49 -7.08 -29.10
N GLU A 5 11.14 -6.07 -28.30
CA GLU A 5 11.49 -4.67 -28.52
C GLU A 5 12.74 -4.24 -27.73
N ARG A 6 13.30 -5.15 -26.92
CA ARG A 6 14.43 -4.88 -26.05
C ARG A 6 14.22 -3.63 -25.17
N CYS A 7 13.03 -3.58 -24.55
CA CYS A 7 12.68 -2.46 -23.69
C CYS A 7 13.67 -2.35 -22.51
N THR A 8 14.07 -1.14 -22.19
CA THR A 8 15.03 -0.86 -21.11
C THR A 8 14.38 -0.37 -19.83
N ALA A 9 13.11 0.01 -19.87
CA ALA A 9 12.33 0.49 -18.75
C ALA A 9 10.93 -0.14 -18.74
N LEU A 10 10.42 -0.41 -17.52
CA LEU A 10 9.08 -0.91 -17.28
C LEU A 10 8.42 -0.11 -16.17
N HIS A 11 7.24 0.46 -16.45
CA HIS A 11 6.47 1.21 -15.48
C HIS A 11 5.16 0.50 -15.20
N GLY A 12 4.76 0.41 -13.94
CA GLY A 12 3.51 -0.24 -13.60
C GLY A 12 3.09 -0.12 -12.15
N VAL A 13 1.96 -0.71 -11.86
CA VAL A 13 1.45 -0.89 -10.49
C VAL A 13 1.96 -2.23 -9.91
N PRO A 14 2.09 -2.37 -8.58
CA PRO A 14 2.57 -3.62 -7.98
C PRO A 14 1.83 -4.87 -8.43
N THR A 15 0.51 -4.81 -8.62
CA THR A 15 -0.29 -5.94 -9.10
C THR A 15 0.11 -6.42 -10.50
N MET A 16 0.58 -5.52 -11.37
CA MET A 16 1.11 -5.89 -12.69
C MET A 16 2.40 -6.70 -12.53
N PHE A 17 3.34 -6.24 -11.72
CA PHE A 17 4.60 -6.96 -11.46
C PHE A 17 4.34 -8.31 -10.78
N ILE A 18 3.39 -8.40 -9.84
CA ILE A 18 2.99 -9.66 -9.22
C ILE A 18 2.47 -10.65 -10.29
N ALA A 19 1.61 -10.19 -11.20
CA ALA A 19 1.06 -11.02 -12.27
C ALA A 19 2.15 -11.51 -13.24
N GLU A 20 3.09 -10.64 -13.61
CA GLU A 20 4.22 -10.98 -14.48
C GLU A 20 5.14 -12.00 -13.82
N LEU A 21 5.59 -11.75 -12.58
CA LEU A 21 6.45 -12.64 -11.81
C LEU A 21 5.78 -13.99 -11.49
N GLY A 22 4.46 -14.02 -11.36
CA GLY A 22 3.65 -15.23 -11.14
C GLY A 22 3.30 -15.99 -12.42
N HIS A 23 3.61 -15.45 -13.61
CA HIS A 23 3.22 -16.08 -14.86
C HIS A 23 3.96 -17.41 -15.07
N PRO A 24 3.27 -18.53 -15.43
CA PRO A 24 3.91 -19.86 -15.58
C PRO A 24 5.09 -19.88 -16.55
N ARG A 25 5.05 -19.04 -17.57
CA ARG A 25 6.09 -18.92 -18.59
C ARG A 25 7.08 -17.78 -18.33
N PHE A 26 7.07 -17.17 -17.15
CA PHE A 26 7.93 -16.02 -16.84
C PHE A 26 9.41 -16.26 -17.19
N LYS A 27 9.93 -17.43 -16.82
CA LYS A 27 11.33 -17.81 -17.06
C LYS A 27 11.70 -18.13 -18.50
N GLU A 28 10.72 -18.15 -19.42
CA GLU A 28 10.97 -18.39 -20.84
C GLU A 28 11.38 -17.12 -21.59
N PHE A 29 11.15 -15.93 -20.99
CA PHE A 29 11.42 -14.63 -21.64
C PHE A 29 12.77 -14.06 -21.21
N ASP A 30 13.48 -13.47 -22.18
CA ASP A 30 14.70 -12.70 -21.92
C ASP A 30 14.35 -11.26 -21.53
N LEU A 31 14.46 -10.99 -20.23
CA LEU A 31 14.23 -9.65 -19.66
C LEU A 31 15.53 -8.88 -19.41
N SER A 32 16.68 -9.38 -19.88
CA SER A 32 18.01 -8.80 -19.61
C SER A 32 18.24 -7.40 -20.17
N SER A 33 17.35 -6.93 -21.03
CA SER A 33 17.38 -5.54 -21.53
C SER A 33 16.81 -4.53 -20.53
N LEU A 34 15.99 -4.97 -19.56
CA LEU A 34 15.45 -4.09 -18.55
C LEU A 34 16.58 -3.59 -17.63
N ARG A 35 16.45 -2.36 -17.18
CA ARG A 35 17.38 -1.70 -16.28
C ARG A 35 16.66 -0.90 -15.20
N THR A 36 15.59 -0.22 -15.56
CA THR A 36 14.93 0.80 -14.74
C THR A 36 13.42 0.76 -14.90
N GLY A 37 12.71 1.50 -14.09
CA GLY A 37 11.27 1.69 -14.17
C GLY A 37 10.72 2.41 -12.94
N ILE A 38 9.41 2.56 -12.92
CA ILE A 38 8.69 3.13 -11.78
C ILE A 38 7.63 2.12 -11.33
N MET A 39 7.63 1.79 -10.04
CA MET A 39 6.55 1.06 -9.39
C MET A 39 5.77 2.02 -8.50
N ALA A 40 4.50 2.25 -8.81
CA ALA A 40 3.69 3.26 -8.13
C ALA A 40 2.18 2.93 -8.18
N GLY A 41 1.36 3.77 -7.54
CA GLY A 41 -0.10 3.74 -7.65
C GLY A 41 -0.83 2.92 -6.58
N SER A 42 -0.12 2.08 -5.83
CA SER A 42 -0.59 1.40 -4.61
C SER A 42 0.61 1.08 -3.71
N PRO A 43 0.40 0.61 -2.46
CA PRO A 43 1.48 0.13 -1.63
C PRO A 43 2.33 -0.90 -2.36
N CYS A 44 3.65 -0.72 -2.35
CA CYS A 44 4.61 -1.61 -2.99
C CYS A 44 5.13 -2.61 -1.94
N PRO A 45 4.82 -3.92 -2.06
CA PRO A 45 5.34 -4.90 -1.12
C PRO A 45 6.86 -5.07 -1.29
N ILE A 46 7.58 -5.07 -0.17
CA ILE A 46 9.05 -5.17 -0.15
C ILE A 46 9.55 -6.40 -0.93
N GLU A 47 8.89 -7.54 -0.73
CA GLU A 47 9.30 -8.79 -1.39
C GLU A 47 9.03 -8.76 -2.91
N VAL A 48 8.00 -8.06 -3.36
CA VAL A 48 7.74 -7.87 -4.80
C VAL A 48 8.84 -7.02 -5.41
N MET A 49 9.19 -5.91 -4.75
CA MET A 49 10.27 -5.03 -5.23
C MET A 49 11.60 -5.77 -5.33
N ARG A 50 11.97 -6.58 -4.33
CA ARG A 50 13.19 -7.40 -4.37
C ARG A 50 13.20 -8.33 -5.57
N ARG A 51 12.10 -9.05 -5.80
CA ARG A 51 11.97 -9.96 -6.93
C ARG A 51 12.04 -9.24 -8.27
N VAL A 52 11.49 -8.05 -8.40
CA VAL A 52 11.62 -7.24 -9.62
C VAL A 52 13.08 -6.88 -9.90
N VAL A 53 13.82 -6.47 -8.87
CA VAL A 53 15.25 -6.19 -8.99
C VAL A 53 16.04 -7.46 -9.38
N GLU A 54 15.80 -8.57 -8.69
CA GLU A 54 16.59 -9.81 -8.84
C GLU A 54 16.21 -10.62 -10.09
N GLU A 55 14.89 -10.78 -10.36
CA GLU A 55 14.38 -11.68 -11.41
C GLU A 55 14.07 -10.97 -12.74
N MET A 56 13.83 -9.65 -12.73
CA MET A 56 13.53 -8.85 -13.94
C MET A 56 14.68 -7.93 -14.36
N HIS A 57 15.83 -7.99 -13.68
CA HIS A 57 17.03 -7.17 -13.96
C HIS A 57 16.84 -5.65 -13.80
N CYS A 58 15.75 -5.20 -13.16
CA CYS A 58 15.45 -3.79 -12.93
C CYS A 58 16.23 -3.22 -11.74
N ASN A 59 17.57 -3.18 -11.83
CA ASN A 59 18.45 -2.77 -10.72
C ASN A 59 18.30 -1.29 -10.34
N GLU A 60 17.75 -0.46 -11.23
CA GLU A 60 17.48 0.96 -11.04
C GLU A 60 15.98 1.21 -10.95
N MET A 61 15.20 0.27 -10.40
CA MET A 61 13.77 0.45 -10.16
C MET A 61 13.56 1.48 -9.07
N ILE A 62 12.66 2.43 -9.29
CA ILE A 62 12.30 3.47 -8.33
C ILE A 62 10.83 3.35 -7.92
N ILE A 63 10.55 3.79 -6.70
CA ILE A 63 9.19 3.93 -6.18
C ILE A 63 8.80 5.39 -6.22
N ALA A 64 7.60 5.67 -6.71
CA ALA A 64 6.98 6.99 -6.65
C ALA A 64 5.70 6.92 -5.82
N TYR A 65 5.52 7.87 -4.93
CA TYR A 65 4.29 8.06 -4.18
C TYR A 65 3.66 9.41 -4.52
N GLY A 66 2.36 9.38 -4.62
CA GLY A 66 1.51 10.54 -4.83
C GLY A 66 0.12 10.13 -5.29
N MET A 67 -0.64 11.09 -5.76
CA MET A 67 -2.04 10.93 -6.14
C MET A 67 -2.38 11.83 -7.34
N THR A 68 -3.50 11.59 -7.99
CA THR A 68 -3.94 12.40 -9.15
C THR A 68 -3.99 13.89 -8.79
N GLU A 69 -4.42 14.19 -7.57
CA GLU A 69 -4.54 15.52 -7.00
C GLU A 69 -3.21 16.23 -6.79
N THR A 70 -2.07 15.51 -6.90
CA THR A 70 -0.71 16.05 -6.80
C THR A 70 0.12 15.88 -8.07
N SER A 71 -0.47 15.58 -9.21
CA SER A 71 0.01 15.65 -10.61
C SER A 71 1.35 14.95 -10.94
N PRO A 72 1.59 13.69 -10.64
CA PRO A 72 1.04 12.83 -9.57
C PRO A 72 2.01 12.63 -8.40
N ILE A 73 3.25 13.19 -8.41
CA ILE A 73 4.35 12.79 -7.53
C ILE A 73 4.50 13.75 -6.35
N ILE A 74 4.56 13.18 -5.15
CA ILE A 74 4.92 13.87 -3.89
C ILE A 74 6.33 13.47 -3.47
N THR A 75 6.63 12.15 -3.47
CA THR A 75 7.95 11.62 -3.13
C THR A 75 8.43 10.64 -4.18
N LEU A 76 9.75 10.49 -4.30
CA LEU A 76 10.40 9.61 -5.25
C LEU A 76 11.67 9.03 -4.64
N SER A 77 11.93 7.73 -4.82
CA SER A 77 13.25 7.15 -4.53
C SER A 77 14.21 7.48 -5.67
N GLU A 78 15.51 7.49 -5.38
CA GLU A 78 16.57 7.68 -6.35
C GLU A 78 17.26 6.34 -6.65
N THR A 79 17.87 6.22 -7.82
CA THR A 79 18.51 4.96 -8.26
C THR A 79 19.75 4.60 -7.46
N ASP A 80 20.36 5.59 -6.80
CA ASP A 80 21.54 5.46 -5.95
C ASP A 80 21.21 5.42 -4.44
N ASP A 81 19.92 5.45 -4.09
CA ASP A 81 19.50 5.20 -2.71
C ASP A 81 19.94 3.80 -2.25
N PRO A 82 20.30 3.64 -0.97
CA PRO A 82 20.57 2.32 -0.42
C PRO A 82 19.42 1.34 -0.68
N MET A 83 19.71 0.12 -1.10
CA MET A 83 18.71 -0.91 -1.44
C MET A 83 17.65 -1.06 -0.34
N GLU A 84 18.04 -1.00 0.93
CA GLU A 84 17.10 -1.07 2.05
C GLU A 84 16.08 0.08 2.00
N LYS A 85 16.54 1.30 1.73
CA LYS A 85 15.66 2.47 1.60
C LYS A 85 14.76 2.39 0.38
N GLN A 86 15.28 1.91 -0.75
CA GLN A 86 14.48 1.72 -1.98
C GLN A 86 13.33 0.73 -1.79
N VAL A 87 13.54 -0.37 -1.02
CA VAL A 87 12.51 -1.39 -0.83
C VAL A 87 11.58 -1.15 0.36
N THR A 88 11.94 -0.26 1.31
CA THR A 88 11.16 -0.03 2.54
C THR A 88 10.50 1.34 2.60
N THR A 89 10.84 2.27 1.69
CA THR A 89 10.30 3.64 1.70
C THR A 89 9.73 4.03 0.34
N VAL A 90 9.05 5.16 0.28
CA VAL A 90 8.60 5.79 -0.97
C VAL A 90 9.52 6.95 -1.39
N GLY A 91 10.76 6.93 -0.90
CA GLY A 91 11.79 7.91 -1.24
C GLY A 91 11.66 9.23 -0.48
N ARG A 92 12.28 10.27 -1.03
CA ARG A 92 12.34 11.62 -0.47
C ARG A 92 11.37 12.56 -1.20
N ILE A 93 11.17 13.74 -0.62
CA ILE A 93 10.29 14.77 -1.18
C ILE A 93 10.78 15.18 -2.57
N PHE A 94 9.86 15.20 -3.53
CA PHE A 94 10.15 15.62 -4.90
C PHE A 94 10.55 17.11 -4.95
N PRO A 95 11.47 17.51 -5.85
CA PRO A 95 11.95 18.89 -5.90
C PRO A 95 10.82 19.93 -5.99
N HIS A 96 10.93 20.99 -5.19
CA HIS A 96 9.98 22.11 -5.10
C HIS A 96 8.59 21.72 -4.58
N VAL A 97 8.44 20.55 -3.96
CA VAL A 97 7.25 20.13 -3.19
C VAL A 97 7.58 20.29 -1.71
N GLU A 98 6.61 20.71 -0.94
CA GLU A 98 6.69 20.77 0.52
C GLU A 98 5.82 19.64 1.10
N VAL A 99 6.33 18.99 2.14
CA VAL A 99 5.62 17.93 2.87
C VAL A 99 5.69 18.20 4.36
N LYS A 100 4.61 17.94 5.06
CA LYS A 100 4.57 17.83 6.52
C LYS A 100 3.74 16.61 6.92
N ILE A 101 4.07 16.03 8.07
CA ILE A 101 3.28 14.95 8.69
C ILE A 101 2.68 15.51 9.97
N VAL A 102 1.37 15.38 10.14
CA VAL A 102 0.62 15.99 11.24
C VAL A 102 -0.20 14.96 12.00
N ASP A 103 -0.38 15.22 13.31
CA ASP A 103 -1.32 14.47 14.15
C ASP A 103 -2.77 14.89 13.88
N ASP A 104 -3.72 14.28 14.58
CA ASP A 104 -5.16 14.55 14.51
C ASP A 104 -5.55 15.98 14.95
N THR A 105 -4.63 16.69 15.60
CA THR A 105 -4.80 18.11 15.99
C THR A 105 -4.17 19.08 14.99
N GLY A 106 -3.57 18.58 13.90
CA GLY A 106 -2.88 19.37 12.87
C GLY A 106 -1.46 19.82 13.24
N ARG A 107 -0.86 19.29 14.32
CA ARG A 107 0.50 19.60 14.74
C ARG A 107 1.50 18.69 14.01
N ILE A 108 2.62 19.25 13.59
CA ILE A 108 3.71 18.48 12.99
C ILE A 108 4.27 17.51 14.03
N VAL A 109 4.32 16.22 13.67
CA VAL A 109 4.87 15.15 14.50
C VAL A 109 6.40 15.10 14.44
N ALA A 110 7.03 14.46 15.42
CA ALA A 110 8.48 14.25 15.40
C ALA A 110 8.90 13.24 14.31
N PRO A 111 10.15 13.29 13.82
CA PRO A 111 10.65 12.28 12.88
C PRO A 111 10.46 10.86 13.41
N GLY A 112 9.90 9.98 12.56
CA GLY A 112 9.57 8.60 12.88
C GLY A 112 8.19 8.38 13.47
N GLU A 113 7.50 9.42 13.92
CA GLU A 113 6.12 9.31 14.38
C GLU A 113 5.14 9.29 13.19
N THR A 114 4.03 8.58 13.38
CA THR A 114 2.98 8.44 12.37
C THR A 114 2.00 9.60 12.43
N GLY A 115 1.65 10.14 11.28
CA GLY A 115 0.60 11.14 11.12
C GLY A 115 0.10 11.22 9.67
N GLU A 116 -0.88 12.08 9.40
CA GLU A 116 -1.34 12.34 8.04
C GLU A 116 -0.28 13.11 7.26
N LEU A 117 0.03 12.64 6.04
CA LEU A 117 0.90 13.34 5.12
C LEU A 117 0.12 14.45 4.39
N LEU A 118 0.61 15.68 4.49
CA LEU A 118 0.11 16.82 3.73
C LEU A 118 1.17 17.27 2.75
N ALA A 119 0.73 17.64 1.54
CA ALA A 119 1.62 18.15 0.48
C ALA A 119 1.22 19.54 0.03
N ARG A 120 2.21 20.37 -0.33
CA ARG A 120 2.00 21.70 -0.91
C ARG A 120 3.03 21.95 -2.00
N GLY A 121 2.62 22.54 -3.11
CA GLY A 121 3.53 22.89 -4.19
C GLY A 121 2.83 23.09 -5.52
N TYR A 122 3.64 23.28 -6.55
CA TYR A 122 3.17 23.51 -7.92
C TYR A 122 2.41 22.29 -8.51
N ASN A 123 2.61 21.12 -7.92
CA ASN A 123 1.99 19.86 -8.32
C ASN A 123 0.58 19.66 -7.77
N VAL A 124 0.18 20.41 -6.73
CA VAL A 124 -1.17 20.33 -6.17
C VAL A 124 -2.19 20.86 -7.17
N MET A 125 -3.28 20.12 -7.38
CA MET A 125 -4.38 20.50 -8.27
C MET A 125 -5.02 21.84 -7.86
N GLN A 126 -5.72 22.46 -8.77
CA GLN A 126 -6.51 23.67 -8.47
C GLN A 126 -7.81 23.34 -7.72
N GLY A 127 -8.34 22.15 -7.86
CA GLY A 127 -9.54 21.66 -7.21
C GLY A 127 -10.25 20.59 -8.01
N TYR A 128 -11.33 20.06 -7.43
CA TYR A 128 -12.23 19.14 -8.10
C TYR A 128 -13.20 19.92 -9.01
N TRP A 129 -13.49 19.33 -10.15
CA TRP A 129 -14.36 19.95 -11.15
C TRP A 129 -15.78 20.12 -10.59
N ASP A 130 -16.25 21.37 -10.59
CA ASP A 130 -17.61 21.78 -10.14
C ASP A 130 -17.97 21.32 -8.70
N ASP A 131 -16.93 21.10 -7.86
CA ASP A 131 -17.10 20.69 -6.46
C ASP A 131 -16.18 21.50 -5.53
N PRO A 132 -16.59 22.76 -5.23
CA PRO A 132 -15.83 23.63 -4.36
C PRO A 132 -15.83 23.17 -2.89
N GLU A 133 -16.86 22.45 -2.44
CA GLU A 133 -16.94 21.94 -1.06
C GLU A 133 -15.89 20.85 -0.84
N LEU A 134 -15.86 19.83 -1.71
CA LEU A 134 -14.84 18.77 -1.65
C LEU A 134 -13.43 19.34 -1.84
N THR A 135 -13.29 20.38 -2.67
CA THR A 135 -11.99 21.06 -2.84
C THR A 135 -11.53 21.71 -1.53
N ALA A 136 -12.42 22.42 -0.84
CA ALA A 136 -12.10 23.07 0.44
C ALA A 136 -11.83 22.08 1.58
N ASP A 137 -12.49 20.90 1.54
CA ASP A 137 -12.22 19.81 2.48
C ASP A 137 -10.86 19.13 2.23
N SER A 138 -10.39 19.14 0.96
CA SER A 138 -9.17 18.47 0.56
C SER A 138 -7.93 19.37 0.58
N ILE A 139 -8.09 20.68 0.33
CA ILE A 139 -7.00 21.67 0.29
C ILE A 139 -7.32 22.79 1.27
N ASP A 140 -6.50 22.90 2.30
CA ASP A 140 -6.69 23.92 3.33
C ASP A 140 -6.41 25.36 2.81
N VAL A 141 -6.78 26.35 3.60
CA VAL A 141 -6.61 27.78 3.24
C VAL A 141 -5.14 28.21 3.07
N ALA A 142 -4.17 27.43 3.56
CA ALA A 142 -2.75 27.64 3.40
C ALA A 142 -2.18 26.86 2.19
N GLY A 143 -3.03 26.18 1.41
CA GLY A 143 -2.68 25.44 0.21
C GLY A 143 -2.10 24.05 0.48
N TRP A 144 -2.30 23.50 1.67
CA TRP A 144 -1.93 22.13 1.98
C TRP A 144 -2.99 21.14 1.54
N MET A 145 -2.62 20.20 0.69
CA MET A 145 -3.44 19.07 0.28
C MET A 145 -3.37 17.99 1.36
N HIS A 146 -4.52 17.62 1.89
CA HIS A 146 -4.71 16.48 2.77
C HIS A 146 -4.76 15.21 1.92
N THR A 147 -3.73 14.35 2.04
CA THR A 147 -3.66 13.15 1.18
C THR A 147 -4.58 12.02 1.65
N GLY A 148 -4.99 12.06 2.93
CA GLY A 148 -5.70 10.96 3.59
C GLY A 148 -4.81 9.73 3.82
N ASP A 149 -3.51 9.82 3.52
CA ASP A 149 -2.54 8.75 3.73
C ASP A 149 -1.73 9.02 5.00
N LEU A 150 -1.55 7.99 5.81
CA LEU A 150 -0.70 8.02 7.00
C LEU A 150 0.73 7.66 6.62
N ALA A 151 1.66 8.46 7.14
CA ALA A 151 3.07 8.31 6.83
C ALA A 151 3.96 8.53 8.06
N THR A 152 5.21 8.07 7.95
CA THR A 152 6.33 8.49 8.79
C THR A 152 7.40 9.10 7.91
N MET A 153 8.24 9.97 8.48
CA MET A 153 9.43 10.49 7.81
C MET A 153 10.60 10.35 8.77
N ASP A 154 11.70 9.79 8.29
CA ASP A 154 12.91 9.69 9.12
C ASP A 154 13.74 10.98 9.09
N VAL A 155 14.82 11.01 9.88
CA VAL A 155 15.72 12.18 9.97
C VAL A 155 16.51 12.44 8.68
N GLU A 156 16.58 11.47 7.77
CA GLU A 156 17.22 11.59 6.46
C GLU A 156 16.25 12.06 5.37
N GLY A 157 14.94 12.24 5.73
CA GLY A 157 13.88 12.71 4.85
C GLY A 157 13.22 11.62 4.03
N PHE A 158 13.47 10.33 4.32
CA PHE A 158 12.75 9.23 3.67
C PHE A 158 11.35 9.07 4.25
N CYS A 159 10.37 9.06 3.35
CA CYS A 159 8.96 8.82 3.70
C CYS A 159 8.61 7.34 3.61
N ASN A 160 7.79 6.87 4.54
CA ASN A 160 7.15 5.57 4.47
C ASN A 160 5.65 5.74 4.66
N ILE A 161 4.85 5.22 3.72
CA ILE A 161 3.40 5.20 3.82
C ILE A 161 2.99 3.99 4.65
N VAL A 162 2.36 4.21 5.79
CA VAL A 162 1.96 3.14 6.72
C VAL A 162 0.50 2.71 6.52
N GLY A 163 -0.29 3.49 5.80
CA GLY A 163 -1.69 3.15 5.50
C GLY A 163 -2.50 4.35 5.05
N ARG A 164 -3.80 4.18 5.09
CA ARG A 164 -4.76 5.27 4.88
C ARG A 164 -5.51 5.57 6.17
N VAL A 165 -5.83 6.83 6.39
CA VAL A 165 -6.68 7.26 7.52
C VAL A 165 -7.99 6.45 7.53
N LYS A 166 -8.62 6.27 6.36
CA LYS A 166 -9.89 5.55 6.19
C LYS A 166 -9.77 4.02 6.28
N ASP A 167 -8.58 3.46 6.09
CA ASP A 167 -8.33 2.01 6.12
C ASP A 167 -7.76 1.56 7.47
N MET A 168 -7.41 2.50 8.35
CA MET A 168 -6.95 2.20 9.70
C MET A 168 -8.05 1.48 10.48
N VAL A 169 -7.69 0.36 11.11
CA VAL A 169 -8.62 -0.46 11.89
C VAL A 169 -8.50 -0.07 13.36
N ILE A 170 -9.62 0.32 13.96
CA ILE A 170 -9.69 0.64 15.39
C ILE A 170 -10.18 -0.58 16.15
N ARG A 171 -9.27 -1.34 16.74
CA ARG A 171 -9.58 -2.54 17.48
C ARG A 171 -9.36 -2.39 18.97
N GLY A 172 -10.44 -2.25 19.72
CA GLY A 172 -10.37 -2.13 21.18
C GLY A 172 -9.58 -0.91 21.68
N GLY A 173 -9.58 0.18 20.90
CA GLY A 173 -8.84 1.40 21.20
C GLY A 173 -7.43 1.45 20.62
N GLU A 174 -6.96 0.37 19.99
CA GLU A 174 -5.67 0.33 19.30
C GLU A 174 -5.83 0.66 17.83
N ASN A 175 -5.00 1.55 17.32
CA ASN A 175 -4.91 1.86 15.89
C ASN A 175 -4.02 0.83 15.20
N ILE A 176 -4.60 0.06 14.28
CA ILE A 176 -3.91 -0.98 13.53
C ILE A 176 -3.81 -0.54 12.08
N TYR A 177 -2.61 -0.58 11.54
CA TYR A 177 -2.34 -0.26 10.14
C TYR A 177 -2.27 -1.55 9.32
N PRO A 178 -3.25 -1.83 8.44
CA PRO A 178 -3.32 -3.07 7.67
C PRO A 178 -2.04 -3.42 6.93
N ARG A 179 -1.34 -2.42 6.39
CA ARG A 179 -0.10 -2.61 5.63
C ARG A 179 0.99 -3.32 6.45
N GLU A 180 1.13 -3.02 7.72
CA GLU A 180 2.13 -3.69 8.57
C GLU A 180 1.90 -5.21 8.62
N ILE A 181 0.63 -5.62 8.67
CA ILE A 181 0.25 -7.03 8.68
C ILE A 181 0.43 -7.65 7.29
N GLU A 182 0.06 -6.93 6.24
CA GLU A 182 0.25 -7.36 4.84
C GLU A 182 1.74 -7.62 4.55
N GLU A 183 2.62 -6.67 4.90
CA GLU A 183 4.07 -6.81 4.73
C GLU A 183 4.64 -8.00 5.50
N TYR A 184 4.10 -8.30 6.68
CA TYR A 184 4.50 -9.48 7.42
C TYR A 184 4.02 -10.76 6.71
N LEU A 185 2.77 -10.81 6.28
CA LEU A 185 2.16 -11.98 5.63
C LEU A 185 2.77 -12.30 4.26
N TYR A 186 3.26 -11.30 3.51
CA TYR A 186 4.01 -11.54 2.26
C TYR A 186 5.28 -12.38 2.44
N ARG A 187 5.83 -12.48 3.66
CA ARG A 187 6.97 -13.36 3.96
C ARG A 187 6.58 -14.84 4.03
N TYR A 188 5.30 -15.17 4.12
CA TYR A 188 4.85 -16.56 4.08
C TYR A 188 4.95 -17.10 2.67
N ILE A 189 5.81 -18.11 2.48
CA ILE A 189 6.26 -18.58 1.16
C ILE A 189 5.16 -18.96 0.18
N LYS A 190 3.98 -19.38 0.70
CA LYS A 190 2.84 -19.82 -0.10
C LYS A 190 1.91 -18.66 -0.53
N ILE A 191 2.05 -17.47 0.05
CA ILE A 191 1.22 -16.31 -0.29
C ILE A 191 1.72 -15.69 -1.58
N ASN A 192 0.80 -15.44 -2.51
CA ASN A 192 1.02 -14.67 -3.72
C ASN A 192 0.64 -13.20 -3.51
N ASP A 193 -0.54 -12.96 -2.90
CA ASP A 193 -1.02 -11.61 -2.59
C ASP A 193 -1.92 -11.65 -1.33
N VAL A 194 -1.97 -10.55 -0.57
CA VAL A 194 -2.75 -10.44 0.65
C VAL A 194 -3.26 -9.03 0.86
N GLN A 195 -4.50 -8.92 1.32
CA GLN A 195 -5.12 -7.67 1.70
C GLN A 195 -5.74 -7.80 3.08
N VAL A 196 -5.45 -6.84 3.95
CA VAL A 196 -5.98 -6.78 5.32
C VAL A 196 -6.89 -5.57 5.46
N PHE A 197 -8.01 -5.74 6.15
CA PHE A 197 -8.98 -4.66 6.39
C PHE A 197 -9.81 -4.96 7.64
N GLY A 198 -10.48 -3.90 8.16
CA GLY A 198 -11.37 -4.02 9.30
C GLY A 198 -12.77 -4.45 8.90
N VAL A 199 -13.40 -5.28 9.72
CA VAL A 199 -14.85 -5.56 9.69
C VAL A 199 -15.46 -5.17 11.04
N PRO A 200 -16.73 -4.71 11.10
CA PRO A 200 -17.34 -4.32 12.36
C PRO A 200 -17.38 -5.46 13.38
N ASP A 201 -17.12 -5.13 14.64
CA ASP A 201 -17.21 -6.08 15.76
C ASP A 201 -17.87 -5.41 16.96
N VAL A 202 -18.81 -6.13 17.60
CA VAL A 202 -19.59 -5.59 18.74
C VAL A 202 -18.73 -5.32 19.96
N LYS A 203 -17.66 -6.10 20.17
CA LYS A 203 -16.81 -6.01 21.36
C LYS A 203 -15.64 -5.05 21.17
N PHE A 204 -15.02 -5.07 20.00
CA PHE A 204 -13.78 -4.36 19.74
C PHE A 204 -13.91 -3.18 18.77
N VAL A 205 -15.13 -2.81 18.37
CA VAL A 205 -15.47 -1.85 17.33
C VAL A 205 -15.19 -2.43 15.95
N GLU A 206 -13.98 -2.91 15.72
CA GLU A 206 -13.58 -3.62 14.51
C GLU A 206 -12.72 -4.83 14.82
N GLU A 207 -12.75 -5.81 13.94
CA GLU A 207 -11.86 -6.96 13.90
C GLU A 207 -11.14 -7.05 12.56
N LEU A 208 -9.95 -7.65 12.57
CA LEU A 208 -9.14 -7.80 11.37
C LEU A 208 -9.61 -8.97 10.52
N CYS A 209 -9.74 -8.70 9.23
CA CYS A 209 -9.97 -9.69 8.19
C CYS A 209 -8.79 -9.67 7.18
N ALA A 210 -8.30 -10.85 6.79
CA ALA A 210 -7.30 -11.01 5.75
C ALA A 210 -7.90 -11.83 4.59
N TRP A 211 -7.87 -11.27 3.38
CA TRP A 211 -8.08 -12.04 2.16
C TRP A 211 -6.74 -12.38 1.53
N ILE A 212 -6.56 -13.66 1.17
CA ILE A 212 -5.28 -14.21 0.76
C ILE A 212 -5.43 -14.93 -0.57
N ILE A 213 -4.56 -14.61 -1.53
CA ILE A 213 -4.36 -15.37 -2.75
C ILE A 213 -3.10 -16.22 -2.56
N LEU A 214 -3.24 -17.53 -2.68
CA LEU A 214 -2.11 -18.44 -2.63
C LEU A 214 -1.41 -18.56 -3.99
N LYS A 215 -0.15 -18.93 -3.99
CA LYS A 215 0.58 -19.26 -5.21
C LYS A 215 -0.05 -20.48 -5.90
N PRO A 216 0.05 -20.59 -7.22
CA PRO A 216 -0.51 -21.72 -7.96
C PRO A 216 -0.03 -23.07 -7.42
N GLY A 217 -0.98 -23.96 -7.10
CA GLY A 217 -0.72 -25.30 -6.57
C GLY A 217 -0.44 -25.38 -5.05
N GLU A 218 -0.35 -24.24 -4.37
CA GLU A 218 -0.18 -24.20 -2.92
C GLU A 218 -1.53 -24.31 -2.19
N THR A 219 -1.48 -24.84 -0.96
CA THR A 219 -2.61 -24.90 -0.04
C THR A 219 -2.18 -24.43 1.34
N ALA A 220 -3.06 -23.76 2.04
CA ALA A 220 -2.88 -23.36 3.43
C ALA A 220 -4.23 -23.33 4.15
N THR A 221 -4.19 -23.47 5.45
CA THR A 221 -5.35 -23.31 6.34
C THR A 221 -5.28 -21.98 7.08
N GLU A 222 -6.38 -21.54 7.66
CA GLU A 222 -6.41 -20.37 8.53
C GLU A 222 -5.45 -20.53 9.71
N ASP A 223 -5.34 -21.75 10.25
CA ASP A 223 -4.44 -22.05 11.38
C ASP A 223 -2.97 -21.96 10.99
N ASP A 224 -2.61 -22.31 9.76
CA ASP A 224 -1.25 -22.11 9.23
C ASP A 224 -0.88 -20.61 9.23
N ILE A 225 -1.80 -19.77 8.77
CA ILE A 225 -1.60 -18.32 8.74
C ILE A 225 -1.53 -17.73 10.14
N ARG A 226 -2.46 -18.10 11.04
CA ARG A 226 -2.44 -17.66 12.44
C ARG A 226 -1.18 -18.14 13.16
N GLY A 227 -0.78 -19.40 12.94
CA GLY A 227 0.46 -19.96 13.49
C GLY A 227 1.70 -19.21 13.02
N PHE A 228 1.75 -18.81 11.76
CA PHE A 228 2.84 -17.99 11.22
C PHE A 228 2.94 -16.61 11.90
N CYS A 229 1.79 -16.01 12.27
CA CYS A 229 1.75 -14.72 12.97
C CYS A 229 2.06 -14.85 14.46
N GLN A 230 1.81 -16.00 15.09
CA GLN A 230 1.86 -16.17 16.54
C GLN A 230 3.28 -15.96 17.08
N GLY A 231 3.41 -15.04 18.05
CA GLY A 231 4.69 -14.71 18.68
C GLY A 231 5.62 -13.83 17.81
N GLN A 232 5.21 -13.51 16.59
CA GLN A 232 5.98 -12.67 15.66
C GLN A 232 5.42 -11.26 15.54
N ILE A 233 4.10 -11.12 15.59
CA ILE A 233 3.40 -9.84 15.64
C ILE A 233 2.53 -9.79 16.91
N ALA A 234 2.13 -8.59 17.32
CA ALA A 234 1.27 -8.41 18.48
C ALA A 234 -0.05 -9.19 18.29
N HIS A 235 -0.53 -9.85 19.34
CA HIS A 235 -1.71 -10.72 19.29
C HIS A 235 -2.95 -10.02 18.70
N TYR A 236 -3.15 -8.74 19.02
CA TYR A 236 -4.28 -7.96 18.52
C TYR A 236 -4.17 -7.62 17.03
N LYS A 237 -2.99 -7.80 16.39
CA LYS A 237 -2.74 -7.64 14.96
C LYS A 237 -2.94 -8.93 14.16
N ILE A 238 -3.15 -10.07 14.81
CA ILE A 238 -3.40 -11.34 14.12
C ILE A 238 -4.83 -11.31 13.54
N PRO A 239 -5.02 -11.52 12.22
CA PRO A 239 -6.34 -11.53 11.62
C PRO A 239 -7.24 -12.59 12.24
N ARG A 240 -8.42 -12.17 12.72
CA ARG A 240 -9.44 -13.06 13.23
C ARG A 240 -10.09 -13.84 12.11
N TYR A 241 -10.42 -13.15 11.02
CA TYR A 241 -11.05 -13.73 9.84
C TYR A 241 -10.02 -13.86 8.74
N ILE A 242 -9.93 -15.03 8.13
CA ILE A 242 -9.03 -15.32 7.02
C ILE A 242 -9.84 -15.96 5.92
N ARG A 243 -9.71 -15.46 4.70
CA ARG A 243 -10.39 -15.99 3.52
C ARG A 243 -9.39 -16.21 2.39
N PHE A 244 -9.41 -17.41 1.82
CA PHE A 244 -8.65 -17.70 0.62
C PHE A 244 -9.52 -17.42 -0.61
N VAL A 245 -8.98 -16.67 -1.56
CA VAL A 245 -9.69 -16.22 -2.76
C VAL A 245 -8.80 -16.37 -3.99
N ASP A 246 -9.42 -16.48 -5.17
CA ASP A 246 -8.70 -16.56 -6.44
C ASP A 246 -8.33 -15.18 -7.00
N ALA A 247 -9.09 -14.13 -6.63
CA ALA A 247 -8.87 -12.76 -7.07
C ALA A 247 -9.46 -11.76 -6.08
N PHE A 248 -8.90 -10.55 -6.04
CA PHE A 248 -9.48 -9.40 -5.33
C PHE A 248 -10.39 -8.58 -6.26
N PRO A 249 -11.42 -7.92 -5.73
CA PRO A 249 -12.14 -6.89 -6.46
C PRO A 249 -11.20 -5.72 -6.78
N MET A 250 -11.11 -5.35 -8.06
CA MET A 250 -10.20 -4.30 -8.51
C MET A 250 -10.93 -3.21 -9.28
N THR A 251 -10.38 -2.00 -9.27
CA THR A 251 -10.75 -0.95 -10.20
C THR A 251 -10.24 -1.28 -11.62
N ILE A 252 -10.74 -0.56 -12.64
CA ILE A 252 -10.26 -0.68 -14.03
C ILE A 252 -8.74 -0.37 -14.12
N THR A 253 -8.22 0.44 -13.20
CA THR A 253 -6.80 0.80 -13.15
C THR A 253 -5.93 -0.18 -12.35
N GLY A 254 -6.49 -1.32 -11.90
CA GLY A 254 -5.76 -2.38 -11.18
C GLY A 254 -5.53 -2.11 -9.68
N LYS A 255 -6.27 -1.17 -9.08
CA LYS A 255 -6.22 -0.93 -7.62
C LYS A 255 -7.24 -1.79 -6.90
N VAL A 256 -6.82 -2.45 -5.80
CA VAL A 256 -7.70 -3.26 -4.96
C VAL A 256 -8.75 -2.40 -4.26
N GLN A 257 -9.99 -2.88 -4.24
CA GLN A 257 -11.14 -2.21 -3.63
C GLN A 257 -11.45 -2.83 -2.26
N LYS A 258 -10.72 -2.41 -1.21
CA LYS A 258 -10.92 -2.94 0.16
C LYS A 258 -12.35 -2.74 0.67
N PHE A 259 -13.02 -1.66 0.29
CA PHE A 259 -14.42 -1.44 0.68
C PHE A 259 -15.34 -2.55 0.19
N ALA A 260 -15.17 -3.02 -1.06
CA ALA A 260 -15.98 -4.12 -1.60
C ALA A 260 -15.68 -5.46 -0.90
N MET A 261 -14.43 -5.67 -0.47
CA MET A 261 -14.06 -6.84 0.33
C MET A 261 -14.68 -6.78 1.73
N ARG A 262 -14.67 -5.59 2.36
CA ARG A 262 -15.32 -5.35 3.66
C ARG A 262 -16.83 -5.63 3.57
N ASP A 263 -17.50 -5.07 2.57
CA ASP A 263 -18.94 -5.26 2.38
C ASP A 263 -19.31 -6.74 2.19
N ALA A 264 -18.53 -7.47 1.39
CA ALA A 264 -18.73 -8.90 1.18
C ALA A 264 -18.55 -9.71 2.49
N MET A 265 -17.58 -9.33 3.33
CA MET A 265 -17.36 -10.01 4.61
C MET A 265 -18.46 -9.67 5.64
N ILE A 266 -18.96 -8.44 5.65
CA ILE A 266 -20.09 -8.05 6.51
C ILE A 266 -21.33 -8.89 6.17
N GLU A 267 -21.63 -9.06 4.89
CA GLU A 267 -22.73 -9.89 4.42
C GLU A 267 -22.53 -11.37 4.79
N GLU A 268 -21.34 -11.92 4.53
CA GLU A 268 -21.02 -13.33 4.83
C GLU A 268 -21.07 -13.65 6.32
N LEU A 269 -20.60 -12.76 7.16
CA LEU A 269 -20.60 -12.93 8.61
C LEU A 269 -21.95 -12.60 9.26
N GLY A 270 -22.91 -12.07 8.49
CA GLY A 270 -24.21 -11.67 9.00
C GLY A 270 -24.13 -10.56 10.06
N ILE A 271 -23.13 -9.70 9.95
CA ILE A 271 -22.92 -8.59 10.88
C ILE A 271 -23.85 -7.45 10.46
N ASP A 272 -24.86 -7.15 11.27
CA ASP A 272 -25.63 -5.92 11.09
C ASP A 272 -24.69 -4.71 11.14
N GLN A 273 -24.84 -3.78 10.20
CA GLN A 273 -24.08 -2.54 10.23
C GLN A 273 -24.31 -1.83 11.57
N VAL A 274 -23.40 -2.00 12.50
CA VAL A 274 -23.35 -1.18 13.71
C VAL A 274 -23.04 0.21 13.23
N LYS A 275 -24.05 1.10 13.22
CA LYS A 275 -23.83 2.52 12.99
C LYS A 275 -22.94 2.99 14.11
N THR A 276 -21.66 3.15 13.83
CA THR A 276 -20.75 3.90 14.69
C THR A 276 -21.24 5.36 14.67
N ALA A 277 -21.55 5.86 15.86
CA ALA A 277 -22.01 7.22 16.08
C ALA A 277 -20.89 8.23 15.79
#